data_6d02ab1762a784f61f8566e9ed00e9b1
#
_entry.id   6d02ab1762a784f61f8566e9ed00e9b1
#
_cell.length_a   1.000
_cell.length_b   1.000
_cell.length_c   1.000
_cell.angle_alpha   90.00
_cell.angle_beta   90.00
_cell.angle_gamma   90.00
#
_symmetry.space_group_name_H-M   'P 1'
#
loop_
_entity.id
_entity.type
_entity.pdbx_description
1 polymer ?
#
loop_
_entity_poly.entity_id
_entity_poly.type
_entity_poly.pdbx_seq_one_letter_code
_entity_poly.pdbx_strand_id
1 'polypeptide(L)' 'MFEGQSRQELEAMMKANVEFRQLYFRHRELDKQVHDAELGVLPIHETTLSQMKREKLAAKERLLRMYEAAH' A
#
# COMPACT_ATOMS: atom_id res chain seq x y z
N MET A 1 7.09 -1.80 -2.92
CA MET A 1 7.03 -0.45 -2.36
C MET A 1 8.01 -0.39 -1.19
N PHE A 2 8.64 0.72 -0.96
CA PHE A 2 9.67 0.90 0.08
C PHE A 2 10.85 -0.06 -0.05
N GLU A 3 11.20 -0.37 -1.28
CA GLU A 3 12.41 -1.12 -1.55
C GLU A 3 13.62 -0.26 -1.16
N GLY A 4 14.53 -0.84 -0.43
CA GLY A 4 15.71 -0.13 0.04
C GLY A 4 15.58 0.55 1.39
N GLN A 5 14.35 0.70 1.94
CA GLN A 5 14.19 1.17 3.32
C GLN A 5 14.34 0.00 4.27
N SER A 6 14.90 0.27 5.43
CA SER A 6 15.04 -0.78 6.44
C SER A 6 13.68 -1.09 7.07
N ARG A 7 13.50 -2.34 7.45
CA ARG A 7 12.30 -2.76 8.17
C ARG A 7 12.14 -2.00 9.49
N GLN A 8 13.26 -1.68 10.14
CA GLN A 8 13.25 -0.92 11.38
C GLN A 8 12.70 0.49 11.19
N GLU A 9 13.04 1.15 10.09
CA GLU A 9 12.52 2.48 9.79
C GLU A 9 11.01 2.46 9.56
N LEU A 10 10.52 1.46 8.81
CA LEU A 10 9.09 1.30 8.59
C LEU A 10 8.34 1.01 9.89
N GLU A 11 8.88 0.14 10.72
CA GLU A 11 8.27 -0.17 12.02
C GLU A 11 8.23 1.05 12.93
N ALA A 12 9.31 1.84 12.94
CA ALA A 12 9.36 3.07 13.72
C ALA A 12 8.29 4.07 13.26
N MET A 13 8.11 4.24 11.96
CA MET A 13 7.07 5.12 11.43
C MET A 13 5.68 4.62 11.76
N MET A 14 5.44 3.31 11.67
CA MET A 14 4.15 2.73 12.00
C MET A 14 3.80 2.91 13.48
N LYS A 15 4.78 2.85 14.36
CA LYS A 15 4.57 3.11 15.79
C LYS A 15 4.31 4.59 16.06
N ALA A 16 5.02 5.46 15.38
CA ALA A 16 4.92 6.89 15.60
C ALA A 16 3.68 7.53 14.97
N ASN A 17 3.14 6.91 13.91
CA ASN A 17 2.04 7.48 13.14
C ASN A 17 1.01 6.41 12.81
N VAL A 18 -0.15 6.49 13.49
CA VAL A 18 -1.25 5.55 13.29
C VAL A 18 -1.80 5.61 11.88
N GLU A 19 -1.90 6.82 11.31
CA GLU A 19 -2.37 6.99 9.93
C GLU A 19 -1.46 6.29 8.94
N PHE A 20 -0.14 6.42 9.12
CA PHE A 20 0.83 5.74 8.28
C PHE A 20 0.66 4.22 8.37
N ARG A 21 0.49 3.69 9.58
CA ARG A 21 0.30 2.26 9.79
C ARG A 21 -0.96 1.74 9.10
N GLN A 22 -2.09 2.43 9.26
CA GLN A 22 -3.34 2.03 8.64
C GLN A 22 -3.24 2.06 7.12
N LEU A 23 -2.63 3.10 6.58
CA LEU A 23 -2.46 3.26 5.15
C LEU A 23 -1.51 2.21 4.57
N TYR A 24 -0.46 1.87 5.31
CA TYR A 24 0.48 0.83 4.91
C TYR A 24 -0.21 -0.54 4.80
N PHE A 25 -1.01 -0.91 5.80
CA PHE A 25 -1.75 -2.16 5.75
C PHE A 25 -2.80 -2.16 4.65
N ARG A 26 -3.46 -1.04 4.43
CA ARG A 26 -4.41 -0.88 3.32
C ARG A 26 -3.72 -1.11 1.97
N HIS A 27 -2.56 -0.53 1.78
CA HIS A 27 -1.78 -0.72 0.57
C HIS A 27 -1.40 -2.19 0.37
N ARG A 28 -0.96 -2.86 1.41
CA ARG A 28 -0.60 -4.27 1.33
C ARG A 28 -1.80 -5.14 0.96
N GLU A 29 -2.94 -4.86 1.55
CA GLU A 29 -4.18 -5.59 1.24
C GLU A 29 -4.58 -5.40 -0.22
N LEU A 30 -4.57 -4.15 -0.69
CA LEU A 30 -4.88 -3.85 -2.08
C LEU A 30 -3.90 -4.51 -3.04
N ASP A 31 -2.61 -4.48 -2.71
CA ASP A 31 -1.57 -5.10 -3.53
C ASP A 31 -1.83 -6.60 -3.67
N LYS A 32 -2.15 -7.27 -2.58
CA LYS A 32 -2.47 -8.69 -2.60
C LYS A 32 -3.71 -8.99 -3.42
N GLN A 33 -4.79 -8.22 -3.23
CA GLN A 33 -6.04 -8.43 -3.96
C GLN A 33 -5.87 -8.21 -5.45
N VAL A 34 -5.14 -7.17 -5.85
CA VAL A 34 -4.85 -6.91 -7.26
C VAL A 34 -4.04 -8.05 -7.86
N HIS A 35 -3.02 -8.50 -7.16
CA HIS A 35 -2.17 -9.60 -7.60
C HIS A 35 -3.00 -10.89 -7.79
N ASP A 36 -3.84 -11.23 -6.81
CA ASP A 36 -4.68 -12.42 -6.89
C ASP A 36 -5.70 -12.32 -8.02
N ALA A 37 -6.26 -11.14 -8.26
CA ALA A 37 -7.19 -10.89 -9.36
C ALA A 37 -6.51 -11.06 -10.72
N GLU A 38 -5.29 -10.58 -10.86
CA GLU A 38 -4.51 -10.70 -12.10
C GLU A 38 -4.13 -12.14 -12.39
N LEU A 39 -3.92 -12.95 -11.36
CA LEU A 39 -3.64 -14.38 -11.51
C LEU A 39 -4.90 -15.21 -11.76
N GLY A 40 -6.09 -14.60 -11.67
CA GLY A 40 -7.34 -15.31 -11.85
C GLY A 40 -7.79 -16.10 -10.63
N VAL A 41 -7.08 -15.98 -9.50
CA VAL A 41 -7.41 -16.65 -8.25
C VAL A 41 -8.63 -16.00 -7.59
N LEU A 42 -8.73 -14.67 -7.72
CA LEU A 42 -9.82 -13.90 -7.17
C LEU A 42 -10.65 -13.31 -8.31
N PRO A 43 -11.90 -13.77 -8.53
CA PRO A 43 -12.73 -13.28 -9.62
C PRO A 43 -13.27 -11.89 -9.32
N ILE A 44 -12.63 -10.87 -9.89
CA ILE A 44 -13.01 -9.47 -9.72
C ILE A 44 -13.33 -8.86 -11.08
N HIS A 45 -14.40 -8.10 -11.16
CA HIS A 45 -14.79 -7.40 -12.38
C HIS A 45 -13.69 -6.39 -12.78
N GLU A 46 -13.46 -6.21 -14.07
CA GLU A 46 -12.40 -5.31 -14.58
C GLU A 46 -12.50 -3.90 -14.05
N THR A 47 -13.72 -3.35 -13.96
CA THR A 47 -13.95 -2.01 -13.45
C THR A 47 -13.49 -1.89 -11.99
N THR A 48 -13.84 -2.89 -11.18
CA THR A 48 -13.42 -2.96 -9.79
C THR A 48 -11.91 -3.09 -9.67
N LEU A 49 -11.31 -3.93 -10.50
CA LEU A 49 -9.86 -4.12 -10.52
C LEU A 49 -9.13 -2.81 -10.86
N SER A 50 -9.64 -2.07 -11.85
CA SER A 50 -9.08 -0.76 -12.21
C SER A 50 -9.13 0.22 -11.05
N GLN A 51 -10.26 0.26 -10.34
CA GLN A 51 -10.41 1.12 -9.15
C GLN A 51 -9.43 0.73 -8.06
N MET A 52 -9.25 -0.56 -7.82
CA MET A 52 -8.31 -1.07 -6.82
C MET A 52 -6.87 -0.70 -7.15
N LYS A 53 -6.49 -0.76 -8.42
CA LYS A 53 -5.17 -0.34 -8.87
C LYS A 53 -4.93 1.14 -8.63
N ARG A 54 -5.95 1.98 -8.86
CA ARG A 54 -5.87 3.42 -8.59
C ARG A 54 -5.75 3.70 -7.10
N GLU A 55 -6.53 3.01 -6.27
CA GLU A 55 -6.45 3.15 -4.82
C GLU A 55 -5.07 2.72 -4.30
N LYS A 56 -4.55 1.61 -4.83
CA LYS A 56 -3.22 1.13 -4.47
C LYS A 56 -2.15 2.18 -4.77
N LEU A 57 -2.21 2.76 -5.95
CA LEU A 57 -1.25 3.78 -6.37
C LEU A 57 -1.38 5.04 -5.50
N ALA A 58 -2.60 5.49 -5.23
CA ALA A 58 -2.84 6.64 -4.37
C ALA A 58 -2.31 6.41 -2.96
N ALA A 59 -2.54 5.22 -2.41
CA ALA A 59 -2.02 4.86 -1.10
C ALA A 59 -0.49 4.87 -1.08
N LYS A 60 0.13 4.33 -2.11
CA LYS A 60 1.59 4.32 -2.25
C LYS A 60 2.16 5.73 -2.27
N GLU A 61 1.58 6.61 -3.07
CA GLU A 61 2.03 7.99 -3.18
C GLU A 61 1.91 8.72 -1.85
N ARG A 62 0.79 8.53 -1.14
CA ARG A 62 0.59 9.14 0.15
C ARG A 62 1.59 8.62 1.18
N LEU A 63 1.84 7.33 1.20
CA LEU A 63 2.83 6.72 2.08
C LEU A 63 4.22 7.29 1.84
N LEU A 64 4.60 7.44 0.58
CA LEU A 64 5.90 8.02 0.21
C LEU A 64 6.03 9.47 0.68
N ARG A 65 4.97 10.26 0.52
CA ARG A 65 4.96 11.65 1.01
C ARG A 65 5.11 11.71 2.52
N MET A 66 4.41 10.84 3.24
CA MET A 66 4.50 10.79 4.70
C MET A 66 5.90 10.37 5.15
N TYR A 67 6.48 9.40 4.45
CA TYR A 67 7.84 8.94 4.73
C TYR A 67 8.85 10.06 4.49
N GLU A 68 8.77 10.74 3.37
CA GLU A 68 9.65 11.85 3.02
C GLU A 68 9.52 13.01 4.00
N ALA A 69 8.30 13.31 4.45
CA ALA A 69 8.04 14.37 5.41
C ALA A 69 8.67 14.07 6.79
N ALA A 70 8.82 12.79 7.14
CA ALA A 70 9.42 12.37 8.40
C ALA A 70 10.95 12.31 8.33
N HIS A 71 11.50 12.36 7.16
CA HIS A 71 12.94 12.31 6.90
C HIS A 71 13.39 13.56 6.17
#